data_9b307e72c00df0ef65e5ed332c72d720
#
_entry.id   9b307e72c00df0ef65e5ed332c72d720
#
_cell.length_a   1.000
_cell.length_b   1.000
_cell.length_c   1.000
_cell.angle_alpha   90.00
_cell.angle_beta   90.00
_cell.angle_gamma   90.00
#
_symmetry.space_group_name_H-M   'P 1'
#
loop_
_entity.id
_entity.type
_entity.pdbx_description
1 polymer ?
#
loop_
_entity_poly.entity_id
_entity_poly.type
_entity_poly.pdbx_seq_one_letter_code
_entity_poly.pdbx_strand_id
1 'polypeptide(L)'
;MATSQKHAHAGERPHGVARTILALDVAGAHATGAAAALLADFEDALLAYDPLSASALDATGTAEPPRFHHASLAALLENDQLDASLAPCDTIVAALEVSDDTPGAALGSALDALARANALAPGQRVYAIAVADAPAPSAAHPGLEAVAACCRERDLAWMGGLAAGRAKAVAARSVKPRMGRARRGCSEVLDRLIGAARAGVTVSASAELFGARDAASAGDVIDVPDPAPAILYRLLYR
;
A
#
# COMPACT_ATOMS: atom_id res chain seq x y z
N MET A 1 47.30 21.99 -0.49
CA MET A 1 46.81 20.76 0.16
C MET A 1 45.31 20.85 0.25
N ALA A 2 44.59 20.22 -0.68
CA ALA A 2 43.13 20.22 -0.72
C ALA A 2 42.66 18.87 -0.20
N THR A 3 42.01 18.85 0.97
CA THR A 3 41.40 17.68 1.57
C THR A 3 40.07 17.38 0.86
N SER A 4 40.10 16.35 0.04
CA SER A 4 38.91 15.79 -0.61
C SER A 4 38.02 15.12 0.46
N GLN A 5 36.91 15.75 0.80
CA GLN A 5 35.85 15.11 1.61
C GLN A 5 35.13 14.07 0.75
N LYS A 6 35.46 12.82 1.00
CA LYS A 6 34.80 11.66 0.45
C LYS A 6 33.39 11.57 1.10
N HIS A 7 32.35 12.00 0.38
CA HIS A 7 31.00 11.76 0.80
C HIS A 7 30.77 10.23 0.81
N ALA A 8 30.65 9.70 2.00
CA ALA A 8 30.20 8.32 2.18
C ALA A 8 28.75 8.24 1.65
N HIS A 9 28.55 7.60 0.50
CA HIS A 9 27.25 7.13 0.08
C HIS A 9 26.71 6.23 1.20
N ALA A 10 25.62 6.66 1.84
CA ALA A 10 24.82 5.81 2.69
C ALA A 10 24.45 4.57 1.84
N GLY A 11 24.88 3.40 2.32
CA GLY A 11 24.80 2.18 1.55
C GLY A 11 23.36 1.91 1.11
N GLU A 12 23.17 1.90 -0.19
CA GLU A 12 21.99 1.36 -0.84
C GLU A 12 21.80 -0.08 -0.33
N ARG A 13 20.79 -0.29 0.53
CA ARG A 13 20.42 -1.64 0.93
C ARG A 13 19.97 -2.36 -0.34
N PRO A 14 20.43 -3.59 -0.59
CA PRO A 14 20.02 -4.33 -1.77
C PRO A 14 18.48 -4.41 -1.76
N HIS A 15 17.87 -4.03 -2.89
CA HIS A 15 16.44 -4.20 -3.13
C HIS A 15 16.12 -5.70 -2.97
N GLY A 16 15.62 -6.08 -1.79
CA GLY A 16 15.30 -7.46 -1.47
C GLY A 16 13.79 -7.70 -1.56
N VAL A 17 13.42 -8.90 -1.94
CA VAL A 17 12.02 -9.37 -1.90
C VAL A 17 11.43 -9.10 -0.52
N ALA A 18 10.21 -8.56 -0.46
CA ALA A 18 9.50 -8.36 0.80
C ALA A 18 9.25 -9.71 1.48
N ARG A 19 9.82 -9.93 2.66
CA ARG A 19 9.67 -11.18 3.41
C ARG A 19 8.69 -11.06 4.56
N THR A 20 8.63 -9.88 5.17
CA THR A 20 7.71 -9.55 6.26
C THR A 20 6.96 -8.28 5.93
N ILE A 21 5.64 -8.38 5.86
CA ILE A 21 4.75 -7.30 5.46
C ILE A 21 3.79 -6.97 6.59
N LEU A 22 3.74 -5.72 6.99
CA LEU A 22 2.70 -5.21 7.87
C LEU A 22 1.54 -4.69 7.02
N ALA A 23 0.40 -5.37 7.06
CA ALA A 23 -0.87 -4.89 6.54
C ALA A 23 -1.50 -3.95 7.58
N LEU A 24 -1.47 -2.64 7.29
CA LEU A 24 -1.91 -1.59 8.21
C LEU A 24 -3.24 -0.99 7.74
N ASP A 25 -4.32 -1.29 8.45
CA ASP A 25 -5.62 -0.65 8.21
C ASP A 25 -5.74 0.64 9.02
N VAL A 26 -5.77 1.77 8.32
CA VAL A 26 -5.87 3.12 8.89
C VAL A 26 -7.30 3.67 8.78
N ALA A 27 -8.29 2.79 8.61
CA ALA A 27 -9.67 3.19 8.45
C ALA A 27 -10.21 3.87 9.73
N GLY A 28 -10.87 5.01 9.54
CA GLY A 28 -11.56 5.70 10.62
C GLY A 28 -12.92 5.06 10.96
N ALA A 29 -13.55 5.54 12.03
CA ALA A 29 -14.83 5.00 12.52
C ALA A 29 -16.00 5.07 11.50
N HIS A 30 -15.89 5.90 10.47
CA HIS A 30 -16.90 6.07 9.41
C HIS A 30 -16.49 5.46 8.07
N ALA A 31 -15.45 4.63 8.07
CA ALA A 31 -14.96 3.99 6.86
C ALA A 31 -16.01 3.04 6.25
N THR A 32 -16.03 2.99 4.93
CA THR A 32 -16.91 2.08 4.19
C THR A 32 -16.42 0.64 4.20
N GLY A 33 -15.17 0.41 4.61
CA GLY A 33 -14.47 -0.87 4.53
C GLY A 33 -13.86 -1.16 3.16
N ALA A 34 -13.88 -0.19 2.24
CA ALA A 34 -13.36 -0.37 0.89
C ALA A 34 -11.83 -0.54 0.87
N ALA A 35 -11.11 0.26 1.65
CA ALA A 35 -9.67 0.18 1.74
C ALA A 35 -9.21 -1.13 2.37
N ALA A 36 -9.86 -1.55 3.47
CA ALA A 36 -9.61 -2.84 4.11
C ALA A 36 -9.88 -4.02 3.16
N ALA A 37 -10.94 -3.95 2.34
CA ALA A 37 -11.25 -4.97 1.35
C ALA A 37 -10.17 -5.06 0.25
N LEU A 38 -9.63 -3.94 -0.21
CA LEU A 38 -8.52 -3.94 -1.18
C LEU A 38 -7.21 -4.42 -0.56
N LEU A 39 -6.99 -4.14 0.73
CA LEU A 39 -5.83 -4.67 1.47
C LEU A 39 -5.91 -6.19 1.60
N ALA A 40 -7.07 -6.74 1.91
CA ALA A 40 -7.29 -8.19 1.93
C ALA A 40 -7.11 -8.83 0.54
N ASP A 41 -7.64 -8.19 -0.52
CA ASP A 41 -7.41 -8.64 -1.91
C ASP A 41 -5.91 -8.61 -2.29
N PHE A 42 -5.15 -7.61 -1.80
CA PHE A 42 -3.70 -7.52 -1.98
C PHE A 42 -2.99 -8.71 -1.34
N GLU A 43 -3.31 -9.02 -0.09
CA GLU A 43 -2.73 -10.13 0.65
C GLU A 43 -3.03 -11.47 -0.02
N ASP A 44 -4.32 -11.75 -0.31
CA ASP A 44 -4.75 -12.99 -0.96
C ASP A 44 -4.04 -13.20 -2.31
N ALA A 45 -3.92 -12.12 -3.10
CA ALA A 45 -3.27 -12.20 -4.40
C ALA A 45 -1.75 -12.39 -4.25
N LEU A 46 -1.10 -11.69 -3.32
CA LEU A 46 0.33 -11.83 -3.08
C LEU A 46 0.67 -13.27 -2.67
N LEU A 47 -0.09 -13.84 -1.74
CA LEU A 47 0.08 -15.23 -1.30
C LEU A 47 -0.19 -16.24 -2.43
N ALA A 48 -1.14 -15.94 -3.33
CA ALA A 48 -1.43 -16.81 -4.48
C ALA A 48 -0.31 -16.79 -5.55
N TYR A 49 0.42 -15.68 -5.69
CA TYR A 49 1.53 -15.57 -6.65
C TYR A 49 2.84 -16.20 -6.16
N ASP A 50 3.01 -16.36 -4.87
CA ASP A 50 4.28 -16.81 -4.28
C ASP A 50 4.72 -18.21 -4.71
N PRO A 51 3.85 -19.24 -4.72
CA PRO A 51 4.22 -20.59 -5.18
C PRO A 51 4.69 -20.64 -6.65
N LEU A 52 4.15 -19.73 -7.48
CA LEU A 52 4.52 -19.64 -8.92
C LEU A 52 5.91 -19.04 -9.09
N SER A 53 6.35 -18.19 -8.15
CA SER A 53 7.67 -17.54 -8.21
C SER A 53 8.77 -18.41 -7.66
N ALA A 54 8.50 -19.13 -6.59
CA ALA A 54 9.45 -20.08 -6.01
C ALA A 54 9.90 -21.13 -7.03
N SER A 55 8.98 -21.61 -7.88
CA SER A 55 9.30 -22.57 -8.92
C SER A 55 10.08 -21.99 -10.11
N ALA A 56 10.05 -20.66 -10.32
CA ALA A 56 10.65 -20.00 -11.48
C ALA A 56 12.03 -19.37 -11.20
N LEU A 57 12.31 -18.99 -9.95
CA LEU A 57 13.48 -18.17 -9.62
C LEU A 57 14.50 -18.85 -8.70
N ASP A 58 14.18 -19.96 -8.09
CA ASP A 58 15.06 -20.55 -7.07
C ASP A 58 15.50 -21.97 -7.43
N ALA A 59 16.68 -22.06 -8.03
CA ALA A 59 17.42 -23.33 -8.14
C ALA A 59 17.87 -23.85 -6.74
N THR A 60 17.67 -23.06 -5.68
CA THR A 60 18.01 -23.40 -4.29
C THR A 60 16.82 -23.84 -3.44
N GLY A 61 15.58 -23.73 -3.93
CA GLY A 61 14.39 -24.39 -3.35
C GLY A 61 13.92 -23.92 -1.98
N THR A 62 14.32 -22.74 -1.52
CA THR A 62 14.04 -22.25 -0.15
C THR A 62 13.40 -20.88 -0.07
N ALA A 63 12.65 -20.43 -1.09
CA ALA A 63 11.88 -19.18 -0.97
C ALA A 63 10.74 -19.38 0.04
N GLU A 64 10.92 -18.88 1.24
CA GLU A 64 9.88 -18.85 2.27
C GLU A 64 8.81 -17.82 1.84
N PRO A 65 7.50 -18.17 1.88
CA PRO A 65 6.44 -17.23 1.52
C PRO A 65 6.46 -15.99 2.42
N PRO A 66 6.02 -14.82 1.93
CA PRO A 66 5.98 -13.63 2.75
C PRO A 66 5.06 -13.84 3.96
N ARG A 67 5.50 -13.34 5.11
CA ARG A 67 4.72 -13.38 6.34
C ARG A 67 3.96 -12.08 6.48
N PHE A 68 2.67 -12.17 6.73
CA PHE A 68 1.84 -11.02 7.02
C PHE A 68 1.64 -10.84 8.52
N HIS A 69 1.76 -9.59 8.96
CA HIS A 69 1.30 -9.11 10.25
C HIS A 69 0.18 -8.10 10.01
N HIS A 70 -0.82 -8.09 10.87
CA HIS A 70 -1.95 -7.19 10.73
C HIS A 70 -2.00 -6.22 11.89
N ALA A 71 -2.25 -4.95 11.58
CA ALA A 71 -2.57 -3.94 12.57
C ALA A 71 -3.69 -3.03 12.05
N SER A 72 -4.58 -2.61 12.94
CA SER A 72 -5.53 -1.55 12.66
C SER A 72 -5.25 -0.35 13.55
N LEU A 73 -5.62 0.85 13.07
CA LEU A 73 -5.48 2.07 13.87
C LEU A 73 -6.18 1.92 15.22
N ALA A 74 -7.39 1.34 15.25
CA ALA A 74 -8.13 1.12 16.49
C ALA A 74 -7.34 0.25 17.48
N ALA A 75 -6.82 -0.90 17.03
CA ALA A 75 -6.02 -1.80 17.86
C ALA A 75 -4.72 -1.15 18.34
N LEU A 76 -4.08 -0.32 17.50
CA LEU A 76 -2.86 0.41 17.85
C LEU A 76 -3.10 1.49 18.91
N LEU A 77 -4.29 2.10 18.94
CA LEU A 77 -4.64 3.14 19.91
C LEU A 77 -5.20 2.57 21.22
N GLU A 78 -5.84 1.40 21.19
CA GLU A 78 -6.41 0.74 22.36
C GLU A 78 -5.38 -0.04 23.18
N ASN A 79 -4.32 -0.55 22.56
CA ASN A 79 -3.30 -1.36 23.22
C ASN A 79 -2.02 -0.56 23.44
N ASP A 80 -1.78 -0.15 24.69
CA ASP A 80 -0.45 0.34 25.12
C ASP A 80 0.64 -0.75 25.06
N GLN A 81 0.25 -2.00 24.94
CA GLN A 81 1.12 -3.14 24.70
C GLN A 81 0.86 -3.73 23.33
N LEU A 82 1.38 -3.07 22.30
CA LEU A 82 1.54 -3.71 21.00
C LEU A 82 2.35 -5.00 21.21
N ASP A 83 1.74 -6.09 20.75
CA ASP A 83 2.32 -7.42 20.86
C ASP A 83 3.77 -7.37 20.36
N ALA A 84 4.71 -7.87 21.17
CA ALA A 84 6.12 -7.95 20.79
C ALA A 84 6.36 -8.79 19.51
N SER A 85 5.29 -9.39 18.97
CA SER A 85 5.26 -10.05 17.67
C SER A 85 5.33 -9.08 16.47
N LEU A 86 5.07 -7.76 16.65
CA LEU A 86 5.29 -6.75 15.63
C LEU A 86 6.79 -6.38 15.56
N ALA A 87 7.63 -7.39 15.26
CA ALA A 87 9.01 -7.13 14.89
C ALA A 87 9.05 -6.20 13.65
N PRO A 88 10.11 -5.41 13.47
CA PRO A 88 10.22 -4.52 12.32
C PRO A 88 10.01 -5.32 11.03
N CYS A 89 8.91 -5.03 10.33
CA CYS A 89 8.62 -5.62 9.02
C CYS A 89 9.49 -4.95 7.95
N ASP A 90 9.79 -5.63 6.86
CA ASP A 90 10.52 -5.05 5.72
C ASP A 90 9.69 -3.98 5.01
N THR A 91 8.39 -4.20 5.01
CA THR A 91 7.45 -3.45 4.19
C THR A 91 6.15 -3.20 4.97
N ILE A 92 5.62 -2.01 4.84
CA ILE A 92 4.29 -1.64 5.31
C ILE A 92 3.39 -1.44 4.08
N VAL A 93 2.20 -2.00 4.11
CA VAL A 93 1.14 -1.68 3.15
C VAL A 93 -0.01 -1.05 3.92
N ALA A 94 -0.15 0.26 3.80
CA ALA A 94 -1.16 1.04 4.49
C ALA A 94 -2.43 1.18 3.64
N ALA A 95 -3.59 0.86 4.20
CA ALA A 95 -4.88 1.08 3.56
C ALA A 95 -5.63 2.19 4.29
N LEU A 96 -6.12 3.19 3.54
CA LEU A 96 -6.80 4.34 4.10
C LEU A 96 -7.99 4.77 3.26
N GLU A 97 -9.04 5.25 3.91
CA GLU A 97 -10.16 5.92 3.26
C GLU A 97 -10.01 7.43 3.43
N VAL A 98 -10.05 8.13 2.28
CA VAL A 98 -9.94 9.59 2.24
C VAL A 98 -11.33 10.17 2.41
N SER A 99 -11.58 10.77 3.56
CA SER A 99 -12.72 11.64 3.83
C SER A 99 -12.23 13.09 3.94
N ASP A 100 -13.16 14.04 3.97
CA ASP A 100 -12.85 15.48 4.09
C ASP A 100 -12.09 15.83 5.39
N ASP A 101 -12.08 14.92 6.38
CA ASP A 101 -11.38 15.07 7.64
C ASP A 101 -9.97 14.42 7.59
N THR A 102 -8.99 15.21 7.24
CA THR A 102 -7.53 15.02 7.40
C THR A 102 -7.00 13.56 7.43
N PRO A 103 -6.90 12.86 6.30
CA PRO A 103 -6.42 11.46 6.26
C PRO A 103 -4.99 11.28 6.81
N GLY A 104 -4.17 12.32 6.80
CA GLY A 104 -2.81 12.28 7.32
C GLY A 104 -2.71 12.14 8.85
N ALA A 105 -3.69 12.62 9.60
CA ALA A 105 -3.65 12.58 11.07
C ALA A 105 -3.80 11.14 11.59
N ALA A 106 -4.73 10.37 11.03
CA ALA A 106 -4.95 8.98 11.40
C ALA A 106 -3.71 8.10 11.11
N LEU A 107 -3.12 8.28 9.93
CA LEU A 107 -1.87 7.59 9.58
C LEU A 107 -0.72 8.02 10.49
N GLY A 108 -0.56 9.33 10.74
CA GLY A 108 0.45 9.84 11.67
C GLY A 108 0.35 9.17 13.03
N SER A 109 -0.86 9.09 13.60
CA SER A 109 -1.11 8.42 14.87
C SER A 109 -0.77 6.94 14.86
N ALA A 110 -1.09 6.23 13.76
CA ALA A 110 -0.74 4.82 13.60
C ALA A 110 0.79 4.62 13.53
N LEU A 111 1.49 5.44 12.75
CA LEU A 111 2.95 5.37 12.64
C LEU A 111 3.63 5.74 13.96
N ASP A 112 3.11 6.72 14.72
CA ASP A 112 3.63 7.07 16.04
C ASP A 112 3.44 5.93 17.05
N ALA A 113 2.31 5.21 16.98
CA ALA A 113 2.09 4.02 17.80
C ALA A 113 3.07 2.90 17.44
N LEU A 114 3.30 2.64 16.15
CA LEU A 114 4.29 1.67 15.68
C LEU A 114 5.71 2.07 16.09
N ALA A 115 6.06 3.36 16.03
CA ALA A 115 7.36 3.86 16.50
C ALA A 115 7.56 3.62 17.99
N ARG A 116 6.55 3.88 18.82
CA ARG A 116 6.59 3.60 20.27
C ARG A 116 6.77 2.11 20.56
N ALA A 117 6.23 1.25 19.71
CA ALA A 117 6.38 -0.20 19.80
C ALA A 117 7.71 -0.73 19.23
N ASN A 118 8.62 0.14 18.77
CA ASN A 118 9.84 -0.23 18.05
C ASN A 118 9.58 -1.09 16.80
N ALA A 119 8.40 -0.97 16.19
CA ALA A 119 8.01 -1.69 14.98
C ALA A 119 8.36 -0.92 13.69
N LEU A 120 8.86 0.32 13.78
CA LEU A 120 9.38 1.10 12.66
C LEU A 120 10.91 1.07 12.61
N ALA A 121 11.44 0.97 11.39
CA ALA A 121 12.87 1.07 11.11
C ALA A 121 13.15 2.10 10.01
N PRO A 122 14.23 2.89 10.11
CA PRO A 122 14.62 3.81 9.04
C PRO A 122 14.78 3.09 7.71
N GLY A 123 14.30 3.70 6.63
CA GLY A 123 14.33 3.14 5.28
C GLY A 123 13.36 1.98 5.06
N GLN A 124 12.46 1.69 5.98
CA GLN A 124 11.40 0.70 5.80
C GLN A 124 10.46 1.13 4.67
N ARG A 125 10.13 0.21 3.78
CA ARG A 125 9.33 0.48 2.59
C ARG A 125 7.86 0.65 2.94
N VAL A 126 7.22 1.67 2.36
CA VAL A 126 5.80 1.95 2.56
C VAL A 126 5.10 2.05 1.21
N TYR A 127 4.13 1.18 1.00
CA TYR A 127 3.14 1.25 -0.07
C TYR A 127 1.80 1.66 0.52
N ALA A 128 0.91 2.24 -0.30
CA ALA A 128 -0.41 2.60 0.20
C ALA A 128 -1.55 2.30 -0.79
N ILE A 129 -2.71 2.02 -0.23
CA ILE A 129 -3.99 1.87 -0.92
C ILE A 129 -4.91 2.96 -0.38
N ALA A 130 -5.20 3.97 -1.18
CA ALA A 130 -6.10 5.05 -0.80
C ALA A 130 -7.42 4.97 -1.56
N VAL A 131 -8.54 5.07 -0.85
CA VAL A 131 -9.88 5.01 -1.43
C VAL A 131 -10.68 6.22 -1.01
N ALA A 132 -11.34 6.88 -1.97
CA ALA A 132 -12.23 8.02 -1.71
C ALA A 132 -13.67 7.69 -2.10
N ASP A 133 -14.66 8.23 -1.35
CA ASP A 133 -16.07 8.13 -1.72
C ASP A 133 -16.46 9.22 -2.75
N ALA A 134 -15.67 9.32 -3.80
CA ALA A 134 -15.88 10.22 -4.93
C ALA A 134 -15.80 9.44 -6.25
N PRO A 135 -16.42 9.92 -7.34
CA PRO A 135 -16.38 9.21 -8.61
C PRO A 135 -14.96 9.03 -9.18
N ALA A 136 -14.10 10.04 -9.03
CA ALA A 136 -12.76 10.04 -9.60
C ALA A 136 -11.72 9.49 -8.61
N PRO A 137 -10.76 8.65 -9.05
CA PRO A 137 -9.68 8.17 -8.21
C PRO A 137 -8.76 9.28 -7.71
N SER A 138 -8.62 10.40 -8.46
CA SER A 138 -7.84 11.56 -8.04
C SER A 138 -8.28 12.15 -6.70
N ALA A 139 -9.52 11.92 -6.27
CA ALA A 139 -9.98 12.32 -4.95
C ALA A 139 -9.25 11.59 -3.80
N ALA A 140 -8.59 10.47 -4.09
CA ALA A 140 -7.77 9.75 -3.12
C ALA A 140 -6.29 10.20 -3.07
N HIS A 141 -5.84 11.03 -4.03
CA HIS A 141 -4.46 11.53 -4.09
C HIS A 141 -4.02 12.26 -2.83
N PRO A 142 -4.84 13.16 -2.20
CA PRO A 142 -4.43 13.83 -0.97
C PRO A 142 -4.07 12.87 0.15
N GLY A 143 -4.73 11.70 0.21
CA GLY A 143 -4.37 10.64 1.15
C GLY A 143 -2.97 10.06 0.88
N LEU A 144 -2.65 9.77 -0.38
CA LEU A 144 -1.33 9.27 -0.76
C LEU A 144 -0.22 10.31 -0.55
N GLU A 145 -0.50 11.58 -0.83
CA GLU A 145 0.41 12.70 -0.55
C GLU A 145 0.70 12.81 0.95
N ALA A 146 -0.34 12.64 1.79
CA ALA A 146 -0.17 12.62 3.25
C ALA A 146 0.69 11.42 3.70
N VAL A 147 0.50 10.23 3.12
CA VAL A 147 1.38 9.07 3.38
C VAL A 147 2.83 9.38 3.00
N ALA A 148 3.06 9.93 1.81
CA ALA A 148 4.39 10.30 1.34
C ALA A 148 5.05 11.36 2.24
N ALA A 149 4.29 12.33 2.75
CA ALA A 149 4.76 13.32 3.70
C ALA A 149 5.16 12.66 5.03
N CYS A 150 4.30 11.82 5.59
CA CYS A 150 4.58 11.06 6.82
C CYS A 150 5.83 10.17 6.69
N CYS A 151 6.04 9.57 5.52
CA CYS A 151 7.24 8.78 5.25
C CYS A 151 8.51 9.63 5.32
N ARG A 152 8.51 10.82 4.68
CA ARG A 152 9.66 11.74 4.71
C ARG A 152 9.99 12.21 6.12
N GLU A 153 8.98 12.52 6.92
CA GLU A 153 9.16 12.98 8.30
C GLU A 153 9.77 11.91 9.22
N ARG A 154 9.60 10.64 8.90
CA ARG A 154 10.00 9.49 9.73
C ARG A 154 11.11 8.65 9.13
N ASP A 155 11.80 9.17 8.10
CA ASP A 155 12.86 8.44 7.38
C ASP A 155 12.43 7.06 6.85
N LEU A 156 11.16 6.96 6.40
CA LEU A 156 10.62 5.79 5.73
C LEU A 156 10.72 5.94 4.20
N ALA A 157 10.87 4.84 3.48
CA ALA A 157 10.95 4.85 2.03
C ALA A 157 9.55 4.80 1.41
N TRP A 158 9.07 5.93 0.88
CA TRP A 158 7.85 5.95 0.07
C TRP A 158 8.07 5.22 -1.25
N MET A 159 7.30 4.18 -1.49
CA MET A 159 7.43 3.31 -2.67
C MET A 159 6.29 3.50 -3.68
N GLY A 160 5.26 4.23 -3.32
CA GLY A 160 4.13 4.51 -4.18
C GLY A 160 2.81 3.89 -3.70
N GLY A 161 1.75 4.16 -4.43
CA GLY A 161 0.43 3.69 -4.02
C GLY A 161 -0.60 3.61 -5.13
N LEU A 162 -1.76 3.11 -4.73
CA LEU A 162 -2.95 2.95 -5.55
C LEU A 162 -4.02 3.96 -5.08
N ALA A 163 -4.59 4.70 -6.02
CA ALA A 163 -5.71 5.59 -5.78
C ALA A 163 -7.00 5.02 -6.39
N ALA A 164 -8.04 4.86 -5.59
CA ALA A 164 -9.35 4.41 -6.03
C ALA A 164 -10.43 5.40 -5.63
N GLY A 165 -11.39 5.61 -6.53
CA GLY A 165 -12.65 6.28 -6.23
C GLY A 165 -13.74 5.26 -5.84
N ARG A 166 -14.95 5.80 -5.53
CA ARG A 166 -16.17 5.01 -5.36
C ARG A 166 -16.12 3.98 -4.22
N ALA A 167 -15.68 4.43 -3.05
CA ALA A 167 -15.52 3.58 -1.87
C ALA A 167 -16.75 2.67 -1.63
N LYS A 168 -17.98 3.21 -1.62
CA LYS A 168 -19.20 2.42 -1.43
C LYS A 168 -19.37 1.30 -2.47
N ALA A 169 -19.00 1.55 -3.73
CA ALA A 169 -19.09 0.53 -4.77
C ALA A 169 -17.99 -0.54 -4.63
N VAL A 170 -16.81 -0.14 -4.20
CA VAL A 170 -15.70 -1.06 -3.89
C VAL A 170 -16.09 -1.93 -2.71
N ALA A 171 -16.56 -1.35 -1.60
CA ALA A 171 -17.02 -2.06 -0.42
C ALA A 171 -18.16 -3.06 -0.72
N ALA A 172 -19.17 -2.62 -1.48
CA ALA A 172 -20.29 -3.49 -1.88
C ALA A 172 -19.85 -4.70 -2.72
N ARG A 173 -18.74 -4.59 -3.44
CA ARG A 173 -18.16 -5.67 -4.27
C ARG A 173 -17.26 -6.62 -3.48
N SER A 174 -16.76 -6.20 -2.32
CA SER A 174 -15.87 -7.01 -1.47
C SER A 174 -16.51 -8.31 -0.99
N VAL A 175 -17.85 -8.33 -0.86
CA VAL A 175 -18.63 -9.52 -0.45
C VAL A 175 -18.55 -10.67 -1.48
N LYS A 176 -18.06 -10.40 -2.70
CA LYS A 176 -17.94 -11.41 -3.77
C LYS A 176 -16.50 -11.46 -4.27
N PRO A 177 -15.69 -12.41 -3.83
CA PRO A 177 -14.29 -12.49 -4.20
C PRO A 177 -14.11 -12.57 -5.72
N ARG A 178 -13.20 -11.77 -6.25
CA ARG A 178 -12.69 -11.78 -7.64
C ARG A 178 -13.77 -11.73 -8.72
N MET A 179 -14.77 -10.91 -8.56
CA MET A 179 -15.90 -10.84 -9.49
C MET A 179 -15.60 -10.09 -10.77
N GLY A 180 -15.40 -10.85 -11.85
CA GLY A 180 -15.69 -10.51 -13.24
C GLY A 180 -15.25 -9.11 -13.74
N ARG A 181 -15.82 -8.67 -14.85
CA ARG A 181 -15.50 -7.39 -15.52
C ARG A 181 -15.57 -6.15 -14.63
N ALA A 182 -16.41 -6.17 -13.59
CA ALA A 182 -16.57 -5.00 -12.71
C ALA A 182 -15.39 -4.75 -11.76
N ARG A 183 -14.60 -5.78 -11.46
CA ARG A 183 -13.40 -5.69 -10.58
C ARG A 183 -12.09 -5.64 -11.36
N ARG A 184 -12.15 -5.86 -12.66
CA ARG A 184 -10.95 -6.00 -13.49
C ARG A 184 -10.01 -4.81 -13.34
N GLY A 185 -10.53 -3.58 -13.36
CA GLY A 185 -9.72 -2.38 -13.18
C GLY A 185 -8.99 -2.33 -11.84
N CYS A 186 -9.69 -2.65 -10.74
CA CYS A 186 -9.06 -2.72 -9.41
C CYS A 186 -8.02 -3.83 -9.34
N SER A 187 -8.32 -5.02 -9.86
CA SER A 187 -7.39 -6.17 -9.84
C SER A 187 -6.13 -5.90 -10.65
N GLU A 188 -6.24 -5.33 -11.86
CA GLU A 188 -5.08 -5.01 -12.71
C GLU A 188 -4.15 -3.98 -12.05
N VAL A 189 -4.70 -2.99 -11.35
CA VAL A 189 -3.90 -1.99 -10.63
C VAL A 189 -3.30 -2.58 -9.36
N LEU A 190 -4.06 -3.42 -8.66
CA LEU A 190 -3.58 -4.13 -7.48
C LEU A 190 -2.42 -5.07 -7.83
N ASP A 191 -2.51 -5.80 -8.96
CA ASP A 191 -1.43 -6.66 -9.46
C ASP A 191 -0.13 -5.88 -9.72
N ARG A 192 -0.22 -4.63 -10.19
CA ARG A 192 0.96 -3.75 -10.35
C ARG A 192 1.57 -3.37 -9.00
N LEU A 193 0.73 -3.01 -8.03
CA LEU A 193 1.20 -2.70 -6.66
C LEU A 193 1.88 -3.92 -6.02
N ILE A 194 1.29 -5.12 -6.21
CA ILE A 194 1.87 -6.40 -5.77
C ILE A 194 3.21 -6.64 -6.45
N GLY A 195 3.31 -6.42 -7.76
CA GLY A 195 4.56 -6.55 -8.51
C GLY A 195 5.66 -5.64 -7.96
N ALA A 196 5.33 -4.37 -7.67
CA ALA A 196 6.25 -3.42 -7.07
C ALA A 196 6.70 -3.85 -5.66
N ALA A 197 5.75 -4.25 -4.81
CA ALA A 197 6.04 -4.70 -3.45
C ALA A 197 6.93 -5.96 -3.43
N ARG A 198 6.66 -6.93 -4.32
CA ARG A 198 7.47 -8.14 -4.47
C ARG A 198 8.89 -7.85 -4.93
N ALA A 199 9.04 -6.97 -5.92
CA ALA A 199 10.35 -6.58 -6.41
C ALA A 199 11.10 -5.63 -5.45
N GLY A 200 10.41 -5.07 -4.45
CA GLY A 200 10.98 -4.09 -3.52
C GLY A 200 11.37 -2.77 -4.19
N VAL A 201 10.65 -2.39 -5.26
CA VAL A 201 10.90 -1.19 -6.07
C VAL A 201 9.71 -0.24 -5.99
N THR A 202 9.90 1.00 -6.45
CA THR A 202 8.78 1.94 -6.54
C THR A 202 7.75 1.48 -7.58
N VAL A 203 6.54 1.99 -7.46
CA VAL A 203 5.45 1.68 -8.40
C VAL A 203 5.83 2.10 -9.82
N SER A 204 6.49 3.26 -10.00
CA SER A 204 6.97 3.73 -11.30
C SER A 204 8.07 2.83 -11.88
N ALA A 205 9.05 2.45 -11.06
CA ALA A 205 10.11 1.55 -11.51
C ALA A 205 9.57 0.17 -11.91
N SER A 206 8.56 -0.34 -11.17
CA SER A 206 7.86 -1.57 -11.54
C SER A 206 7.16 -1.44 -12.89
N ALA A 207 6.48 -0.31 -13.16
CA ALA A 207 5.80 -0.07 -14.42
C ALA A 207 6.78 -0.05 -15.61
N GLU A 208 7.96 0.53 -15.44
CA GLU A 208 9.03 0.52 -16.44
C GLU A 208 9.54 -0.88 -16.74
N LEU A 209 9.76 -1.69 -15.71
CA LEU A 209 10.22 -3.09 -15.85
C LEU A 209 9.23 -3.96 -16.64
N PHE A 210 7.93 -3.71 -16.47
CA PHE A 210 6.86 -4.45 -17.16
C PHE A 210 6.42 -3.81 -18.48
N GLY A 211 7.10 -2.75 -18.94
CA GLY A 211 6.83 -2.08 -20.23
C GLY A 211 5.54 -1.26 -20.28
N ALA A 212 4.92 -1.01 -19.15
CA ALA A 212 3.70 -0.21 -19.03
C ALA A 212 4.04 1.29 -18.95
N ARG A 213 4.46 1.89 -20.08
CA ARG A 213 4.88 3.31 -20.14
C ARG A 213 3.79 4.33 -19.82
N ASP A 214 2.53 3.93 -19.90
CA ASP A 214 1.39 4.88 -19.84
C ASP A 214 0.67 4.91 -18.48
N ALA A 215 1.19 4.23 -17.46
CA ALA A 215 0.43 3.98 -16.24
C ALA A 215 0.97 4.66 -14.98
N ALA A 216 2.09 5.34 -15.03
CA ALA A 216 2.59 6.06 -13.86
C ALA A 216 2.15 7.52 -13.93
N SER A 217 1.21 7.89 -13.08
CA SER A 217 0.96 9.30 -12.74
C SER A 217 2.19 9.87 -12.05
N ALA A 218 2.35 11.19 -12.06
CA ALA A 218 3.40 11.86 -11.30
C ALA A 218 3.33 11.42 -9.83
N GLY A 219 4.48 11.04 -9.24
CA GLY A 219 4.58 10.75 -7.80
C GLY A 219 4.37 9.30 -7.37
N ASP A 220 4.61 8.33 -8.23
CA ASP A 220 4.47 6.89 -7.90
C ASP A 220 3.03 6.45 -7.53
N VAL A 221 2.03 7.09 -8.12
CA VAL A 221 0.60 6.78 -7.90
C VAL A 221 0.01 6.10 -9.13
N ILE A 222 -0.76 5.03 -8.93
CA ILE A 222 -1.54 4.36 -9.96
C ILE A 222 -3.02 4.60 -9.70
N ASP A 223 -3.72 5.19 -10.66
CA ASP A 223 -5.16 5.38 -10.60
C ASP A 223 -5.90 4.11 -11.03
N VAL A 224 -6.90 3.71 -10.24
CA VAL A 224 -7.84 2.67 -10.65
C VAL A 224 -8.74 3.23 -11.75
N PRO A 225 -8.74 2.63 -12.95
CA PRO A 225 -9.57 3.14 -14.04
C PRO A 225 -11.05 3.10 -13.67
N ASP A 226 -11.77 4.15 -14.04
CA ASP A 226 -13.20 4.25 -13.79
C ASP A 226 -13.98 3.37 -14.78
N PRO A 227 -14.65 2.29 -14.34
CA PRO A 227 -15.34 1.37 -15.22
C PRO A 227 -16.70 1.88 -15.70
N ALA A 228 -17.22 2.98 -15.14
CA ALA A 228 -18.57 3.47 -15.43
C ALA A 228 -18.66 5.00 -15.33
N PRO A 229 -19.55 5.65 -16.10
CA PRO A 229 -19.77 7.09 -16.03
C PRO A 229 -20.09 7.55 -14.60
N ALA A 230 -19.51 8.68 -14.19
CA ALA A 230 -19.69 9.26 -12.86
C ALA A 230 -21.16 9.49 -12.47
N ILE A 231 -22.01 9.73 -13.47
CA ILE A 231 -23.45 9.94 -13.27
C ILE A 231 -24.14 8.69 -12.71
N LEU A 232 -23.74 7.49 -13.14
CA LEU A 232 -24.31 6.24 -12.63
C LEU A 232 -23.95 6.01 -11.17
N TYR A 233 -22.72 6.36 -10.78
CA TYR A 233 -22.32 6.25 -9.37
C TYR A 233 -23.16 7.16 -8.48
N ARG A 234 -23.35 8.41 -8.88
CA ARG A 234 -24.15 9.40 -8.14
C ARG A 234 -25.63 8.99 -8.00
N LEU A 235 -26.16 8.25 -8.97
CA LEU A 235 -27.55 7.76 -8.93
C LEU A 235 -27.73 6.53 -8.02
N LEU A 236 -26.72 5.66 -7.95
CA LEU A 236 -26.80 4.40 -7.23
C LEU A 236 -26.39 4.48 -5.75
N TYR A 237 -25.58 5.46 -5.40
CA TYR A 237 -24.93 5.57 -4.07
C TYR A 237 -25.12 6.94 -3.39
N ARG A 238 -26.23 7.59 -3.73
CA ARG A 238 -26.69 8.80 -3.02
C ARG A 238 -27.17 8.50 -1.61
#